data_30dbb84c792cc965f43f3a940282597d
#
_entry.id   30dbb84c792cc965f43f3a940282597d
#
_cell.length_a   1.000
_cell.length_b   1.000
_cell.length_c   1.000
_cell.angle_alpha   90.00
_cell.angle_beta   90.00
_cell.angle_gamma   90.00
#
_symmetry.space_group_name_H-M   'P 1'
#
loop_
_entity.id
_entity.type
_entity.pdbx_description
1 polymer ?
#
loop_
_entity_poly.entity_id
_entity_poly.type
_entity_poly.pdbx_seq_one_letter_code
_entity_poly.pdbx_strand_id
1 'polypeptide(L)'
;MTRTHALVVGSVAFDMIFDIHGKIQDEILVEKDGTLGRQNLMFTAKTREHFWGGTGGNIAYGLGLLKKKPLLFSLAGQDFDGSGFGPHLKKAGVDARVVIDKKNWTAIFYGMSDELGQQIGVYQPNAYEKIHTLPLSKTISPKEFKDIGVAIFSAGTGMSILRHMKEMRQKSGKDVTVIFDPGQVISIFYDKQLLEETLGLADIFIGNEVEIKQLQTILGYDIKAVLEKGVRAVIETLGEKGSVIHEQGREIRIPAAKAKKVVEATGAGDAYRAGLIAKLLDGKDLKAACEFGAKVAALSVAYRGAQTYQI
;
A
#
# COMPACT_ATOMS: atom_id res chain seq x y z
N MET A 1 3.01 -20.33 -20.91
CA MET A 1 3.73 -20.55 -19.63
C MET A 1 2.96 -19.84 -18.52
N THR A 2 2.73 -20.50 -17.40
CA THR A 2 1.99 -19.92 -16.28
C THR A 2 2.88 -18.88 -15.60
N ARG A 3 2.47 -17.63 -15.56
CA ARG A 3 3.16 -16.53 -14.87
C ARG A 3 2.96 -16.68 -13.37
N THR A 4 4.03 -16.77 -12.61
CA THR A 4 3.95 -17.18 -11.18
C THR A 4 4.48 -16.14 -10.20
N HIS A 5 5.10 -15.07 -10.70
CA HIS A 5 5.73 -14.07 -9.84
C HIS A 5 4.81 -12.88 -9.59
N ALA A 6 4.87 -12.36 -8.36
CA ALA A 6 4.36 -11.03 -8.03
C ALA A 6 5.49 -10.01 -8.14
N LEU A 7 5.22 -8.85 -8.76
CA LEU A 7 6.03 -7.66 -8.61
C LEU A 7 5.31 -6.69 -7.69
N VAL A 8 6.00 -6.25 -6.65
CA VAL A 8 5.56 -5.19 -5.75
C VAL A 8 6.46 -3.98 -5.97
N VAL A 9 5.90 -2.87 -6.43
CA VAL A 9 6.56 -1.58 -6.55
C VAL A 9 5.99 -0.67 -5.47
N GLY A 10 6.79 -0.30 -4.49
CA GLY A 10 6.33 0.51 -3.37
C GLY A 10 7.45 0.81 -2.37
N SER A 11 7.15 1.62 -1.37
CA SER A 11 8.13 2.03 -0.36
C SER A 11 8.54 0.88 0.56
N VAL A 12 9.80 0.91 1.00
CA VAL A 12 10.24 0.37 2.28
C VAL A 12 10.48 1.56 3.20
N ALA A 13 10.02 1.46 4.44
CA ALA A 13 10.12 2.57 5.40
C ALA A 13 10.36 2.04 6.82
N PHE A 14 10.86 2.90 7.67
CA PHE A 14 10.82 2.67 9.12
C PHE A 14 9.56 3.32 9.69
N ASP A 15 8.83 2.59 10.54
CA ASP A 15 7.67 3.11 11.24
C ASP A 15 8.07 3.36 12.69
N MET A 16 8.04 4.64 13.09
CA MET A 16 8.27 5.07 14.46
C MET A 16 6.92 5.40 15.09
N ILE A 17 6.46 4.55 15.99
CA ILE A 17 5.12 4.63 16.59
C ILE A 17 5.24 5.07 18.04
N PHE A 18 4.44 6.07 18.40
CA PHE A 18 4.32 6.59 19.74
C PHE A 18 2.88 6.40 20.25
N ASP A 19 2.71 5.83 21.44
CA ASP A 19 1.48 5.99 22.20
C ASP A 19 1.63 7.23 23.07
N ILE A 20 0.70 8.16 22.98
CA ILE A 20 0.75 9.42 23.73
C ILE A 20 -0.20 9.41 24.92
N HIS A 21 0.06 10.27 25.89
CA HIS A 21 -0.87 10.55 26.98
C HIS A 21 -2.00 11.45 26.50
N GLY A 22 -3.21 11.21 27.03
CA GLY A 22 -4.39 12.02 26.75
C GLY A 22 -5.01 11.73 25.36
N LYS A 23 -5.78 12.68 24.89
CA LYS A 23 -6.54 12.56 23.65
C LYS A 23 -6.17 13.72 22.72
N ILE A 24 -5.91 13.43 21.47
CA ILE A 24 -5.55 14.42 20.45
C ILE A 24 -6.62 15.52 20.35
N GLN A 25 -7.89 15.14 20.40
CA GLN A 25 -9.01 16.07 20.28
C GLN A 25 -9.07 17.11 21.42
N ASP A 26 -8.58 16.77 22.63
CA ASP A 26 -8.62 17.67 23.79
C ASP A 26 -7.55 18.78 23.71
N GLU A 27 -6.56 18.58 22.86
CA GLU A 27 -5.48 19.57 22.62
C GLU A 27 -5.77 20.51 21.44
N ILE A 28 -6.83 20.22 20.65
CA ILE A 28 -7.20 21.02 19.48
C ILE A 28 -8.06 22.20 19.92
N LEU A 29 -7.54 23.42 19.72
CA LEU A 29 -8.27 24.65 20.01
C LEU A 29 -9.23 24.98 18.87
N VAL A 30 -10.53 25.02 19.18
CA VAL A 30 -11.59 25.44 18.25
C VAL A 30 -12.15 26.77 18.73
N GLU A 31 -12.17 27.75 17.84
CA GLU A 31 -12.71 29.08 18.10
C GLU A 31 -14.25 29.03 18.19
N LYS A 32 -14.86 30.11 18.73
CA LYS A 32 -16.32 30.18 18.91
C LYS A 32 -17.13 30.06 17.61
N ASP A 33 -16.53 30.41 16.49
CA ASP A 33 -17.14 30.30 15.14
C ASP A 33 -16.91 28.94 14.51
N GLY A 34 -16.30 27.98 15.21
CA GLY A 34 -15.98 26.64 14.72
C GLY A 34 -14.70 26.55 13.89
N THR A 35 -13.96 27.63 13.71
CA THR A 35 -12.67 27.60 13.02
C THR A 35 -11.56 27.08 13.94
N LEU A 36 -10.50 26.54 13.33
CA LEU A 36 -9.31 26.14 14.08
C LEU A 36 -8.48 27.37 14.42
N GLY A 37 -8.31 27.64 15.72
CA GLY A 37 -7.38 28.64 16.21
C GLY A 37 -5.93 28.27 15.90
N ARG A 38 -4.98 29.16 16.21
CA ARG A 38 -3.55 28.85 16.09
C ARG A 38 -3.18 27.71 17.03
N GLN A 39 -2.74 26.60 16.47
CA GLN A 39 -2.38 25.40 17.22
C GLN A 39 -0.89 25.42 17.60
N ASN A 40 -0.57 24.97 18.81
CA ASN A 40 0.77 24.62 19.25
C ASN A 40 0.64 23.33 20.07
N LEU A 41 0.60 22.20 19.37
CA LEU A 41 0.33 20.91 19.97
C LEU A 41 1.62 20.28 20.49
N MET A 42 1.61 19.86 21.76
CA MET A 42 2.71 19.12 22.38
C MET A 42 2.15 17.92 23.13
N PHE A 43 2.64 16.73 22.77
CA PHE A 43 2.24 15.48 23.40
C PHE A 43 3.42 14.84 24.12
N THR A 44 3.15 14.17 25.24
CA THR A 44 4.13 13.34 25.94
C THR A 44 3.90 11.89 25.56
N ALA A 45 4.94 11.23 25.05
CA ALA A 45 4.84 9.82 24.67
C ALA A 45 4.96 8.89 25.89
N LYS A 46 4.08 7.90 25.97
CA LYS A 46 4.15 6.77 26.91
C LYS A 46 5.17 5.74 26.44
N THR A 47 5.12 5.42 25.13
CA THR A 47 5.96 4.43 24.50
C THR A 47 6.52 4.96 23.18
N ARG A 48 7.63 4.37 22.76
CA ARG A 48 8.19 4.53 21.43
C ARG A 48 8.59 3.16 20.90
N GLU A 49 8.05 2.77 19.78
CA GLU A 49 8.38 1.52 19.12
C GLU A 49 8.85 1.78 17.69
N HIS A 50 9.70 0.89 17.21
CA HIS A 50 10.25 0.94 15.88
C HIS A 50 9.91 -0.35 15.15
N PHE A 51 9.30 -0.23 13.96
CA PHE A 51 8.94 -1.36 13.11
C PHE A 51 9.49 -1.16 11.70
N TRP A 52 9.63 -2.25 10.97
CA TRP A 52 9.78 -2.21 9.53
C TRP A 52 8.39 -2.02 8.90
N GLY A 53 8.32 -1.15 7.89
CA GLY A 53 7.08 -0.71 7.29
C GLY A 53 7.24 -0.34 5.82
N GLY A 54 6.41 0.60 5.39
CA GLY A 54 6.26 0.99 4.00
C GLY A 54 5.36 0.03 3.23
N THR A 55 4.45 0.58 2.42
CA THR A 55 3.40 -0.21 1.74
C THR A 55 3.96 -1.33 0.88
N GLY A 56 5.04 -1.05 0.11
CA GLY A 56 5.72 -2.09 -0.69
C GLY A 56 6.33 -3.18 0.18
N GLY A 57 7.02 -2.81 1.26
CA GLY A 57 7.60 -3.75 2.23
C GLY A 57 6.54 -4.63 2.88
N ASN A 58 5.43 -4.03 3.32
CA ASN A 58 4.33 -4.73 3.99
C ASN A 58 3.64 -5.74 3.07
N ILE A 59 3.30 -5.33 1.82
CA ILE A 59 2.68 -6.21 0.84
C ILE A 59 3.61 -7.38 0.49
N ALA A 60 4.89 -7.08 0.23
CA ALA A 60 5.87 -8.10 -0.11
C ALA A 60 6.11 -9.07 1.06
N TYR A 61 6.18 -8.58 2.31
CA TYR A 61 6.26 -9.40 3.51
C TYR A 61 5.10 -10.41 3.58
N GLY A 62 3.86 -9.95 3.45
CA GLY A 62 2.68 -10.81 3.45
C GLY A 62 2.70 -11.86 2.33
N LEU A 63 3.10 -11.46 1.11
CA LEU A 63 3.27 -12.39 -0.01
C LEU A 63 4.37 -13.43 0.26
N GLY A 64 5.45 -13.02 0.90
CA GLY A 64 6.53 -13.92 1.30
C GLY A 64 6.07 -14.98 2.30
N LEU A 65 5.32 -14.59 3.35
CA LEU A 65 4.70 -15.52 4.30
C LEU A 65 3.75 -16.50 3.58
N LEU A 66 3.02 -16.05 2.55
CA LEU A 66 2.16 -16.87 1.69
C LEU A 66 2.96 -17.70 0.65
N LYS A 67 4.30 -17.72 0.74
CA LYS A 67 5.21 -18.50 -0.12
C LYS A 67 5.13 -18.15 -1.61
N LYS A 68 4.80 -16.87 -1.92
CA LYS A 68 4.70 -16.39 -3.31
C LYS A 68 6.00 -15.81 -3.88
N LYS A 69 7.07 -15.73 -3.07
CA LYS A 69 8.41 -15.25 -3.49
C LYS A 69 8.33 -13.96 -4.32
N PRO A 70 7.74 -12.88 -3.78
CA PRO A 70 7.57 -11.64 -4.53
C PRO A 70 8.90 -10.97 -4.84
N LEU A 71 8.98 -10.32 -6.01
CA LEU A 71 10.00 -9.33 -6.33
C LEU A 71 9.55 -7.99 -5.73
N LEU A 72 10.33 -7.41 -4.82
CA LEU A 72 10.06 -6.09 -4.26
C LEU A 72 11.01 -5.06 -4.89
N PHE A 73 10.50 -4.16 -5.72
CA PHE A 73 11.26 -3.03 -6.25
C PHE A 73 11.03 -1.79 -5.40
N SER A 74 12.11 -1.25 -4.83
CA SER A 74 12.08 -0.06 -3.98
C SER A 74 13.40 0.72 -4.05
N LEU A 75 13.41 1.90 -3.43
CA LEU A 75 14.58 2.73 -3.21
C LEU A 75 14.66 3.10 -1.73
N ALA A 76 15.79 2.80 -1.11
CA ALA A 76 16.06 3.06 0.31
C ALA A 76 17.32 3.91 0.49
N GLY A 77 17.55 4.38 1.69
CA GLY A 77 18.71 5.18 2.06
C GLY A 77 19.87 4.33 2.60
N GLN A 78 20.94 5.03 2.98
CA GLN A 78 22.21 4.45 3.47
C GLN A 78 22.07 3.62 4.74
N ASP A 79 21.00 3.82 5.50
CA ASP A 79 20.68 3.14 6.76
C ASP A 79 19.97 1.79 6.57
N PHE A 80 19.54 1.48 5.36
CA PHE A 80 18.77 0.26 5.07
C PHE A 80 19.60 -1.01 5.31
N ASP A 81 20.83 -1.07 4.79
CA ASP A 81 21.66 -2.29 4.87
C ASP A 81 22.04 -2.62 6.32
N GLY A 82 22.32 -1.61 7.16
CA GLY A 82 22.68 -1.78 8.57
C GLY A 82 21.50 -2.01 9.52
N SER A 83 20.26 -1.79 9.06
CA SER A 83 19.06 -1.85 9.91
C SER A 83 18.55 -3.25 10.21
N GLY A 84 19.01 -4.28 9.46
CA GLY A 84 18.44 -5.62 9.50
C GLY A 84 17.16 -5.80 8.66
N PHE A 85 16.67 -4.76 7.98
CA PHE A 85 15.44 -4.83 7.19
C PHE A 85 15.57 -5.80 6.00
N GLY A 86 16.67 -5.73 5.22
CA GLY A 86 16.93 -6.67 4.13
C GLY A 86 16.93 -8.14 4.58
N PRO A 87 17.69 -8.53 5.62
CA PRO A 87 17.61 -9.85 6.23
C PRO A 87 16.21 -10.27 6.69
N HIS A 88 15.42 -9.34 7.27
CA HIS A 88 14.04 -9.59 7.69
C HIS A 88 13.14 -9.97 6.49
N LEU A 89 13.17 -9.18 5.42
CA LEU A 89 12.42 -9.46 4.20
C LEU A 89 12.86 -10.80 3.56
N LYS A 90 14.17 -11.07 3.52
CA LYS A 90 14.70 -12.33 3.01
C LYS A 90 14.21 -13.53 3.82
N LYS A 91 14.17 -13.41 5.16
CA LYS A 91 13.63 -14.46 6.05
C LYS A 91 12.15 -14.73 5.78
N ALA A 92 11.38 -13.70 5.43
CA ALA A 92 10.00 -13.83 5.01
C ALA A 92 9.83 -14.42 3.59
N GLY A 93 10.90 -14.62 2.82
CA GLY A 93 10.85 -15.17 1.47
C GLY A 93 10.69 -14.14 0.36
N VAL A 94 10.99 -12.88 0.63
CA VAL A 94 10.94 -11.77 -0.33
C VAL A 94 12.26 -11.67 -1.08
N ASP A 95 12.22 -11.56 -2.41
CA ASP A 95 13.35 -11.14 -3.25
C ASP A 95 13.38 -9.61 -3.32
N ALA A 96 14.10 -9.00 -2.39
CA ALA A 96 14.16 -7.56 -2.24
C ALA A 96 15.15 -6.94 -3.24
N ARG A 97 14.62 -6.29 -4.27
CA ARG A 97 15.36 -5.56 -5.30
C ARG A 97 15.42 -4.07 -4.92
N VAL A 98 15.92 -3.79 -3.72
CA VAL A 98 16.02 -2.43 -3.17
C VAL A 98 17.31 -1.79 -3.65
N VAL A 99 17.20 -0.64 -4.32
CA VAL A 99 18.36 0.17 -4.69
C VAL A 99 18.71 1.10 -3.53
N ILE A 100 19.99 1.30 -3.25
CA ILE A 100 20.44 2.14 -2.13
C ILE A 100 20.92 3.50 -2.62
N ASP A 101 20.31 4.57 -2.14
CA ASP A 101 20.82 5.94 -2.27
C ASP A 101 21.70 6.27 -1.06
N LYS A 102 23.02 6.23 -1.25
CA LYS A 102 24.02 6.48 -0.19
C LYS A 102 24.06 7.90 0.34
N LYS A 103 23.29 8.83 -0.27
CA LYS A 103 23.27 10.25 0.12
C LYS A 103 22.03 10.64 0.93
N ASN A 104 21.05 9.74 1.02
CA ASN A 104 19.79 9.98 1.71
C ASN A 104 19.53 8.90 2.76
N TRP A 105 18.51 9.14 3.59
CA TRP A 105 17.97 8.17 4.55
C TRP A 105 16.84 7.38 3.91
N THR A 106 16.53 6.22 4.47
CA THR A 106 15.33 5.44 4.12
C THR A 106 14.08 6.24 4.51
N ALA A 107 12.98 6.02 3.79
CA ALA A 107 11.70 6.61 4.13
C ALA A 107 11.32 6.28 5.58
N ILE A 108 10.63 7.22 6.24
CA ILE A 108 10.20 7.04 7.62
C ILE A 108 8.78 7.57 7.81
N PHE A 109 8.00 6.84 8.61
CA PHE A 109 6.69 7.23 9.09
C PHE A 109 6.75 7.42 10.61
N TYR A 110 6.26 8.54 11.08
CA TYR A 110 6.05 8.84 12.48
C TYR A 110 4.56 8.82 12.76
N GLY A 111 4.10 7.86 13.58
CA GLY A 111 2.71 7.74 14.00
C GLY A 111 2.56 8.03 15.48
N MET A 112 1.63 8.89 15.84
CA MET A 112 1.24 9.14 17.22
C MET A 112 -0.20 8.69 17.41
N SER A 113 -0.44 7.75 18.35
CA SER A 113 -1.76 7.23 18.67
C SER A 113 -2.17 7.63 20.08
N ASP A 114 -3.38 8.12 20.24
CA ASP A 114 -3.95 8.51 21.53
C ASP A 114 -4.73 7.37 22.22
N GLU A 115 -5.29 7.65 23.38
CA GLU A 115 -6.07 6.70 24.17
C GLU A 115 -7.39 6.26 23.51
N LEU A 116 -7.87 7.01 22.52
CA LEU A 116 -9.05 6.68 21.71
C LEU A 116 -8.71 5.95 20.42
N GLY A 117 -7.42 5.72 20.14
CA GLY A 117 -6.96 5.12 18.89
C GLY A 117 -6.96 6.11 17.70
N GLN A 118 -7.13 7.42 17.95
CA GLN A 118 -6.93 8.43 16.93
C GLN A 118 -5.43 8.56 16.62
N GLN A 119 -5.09 8.80 15.36
CA GLN A 119 -3.71 8.84 14.94
C GLN A 119 -3.39 10.11 14.15
N ILE A 120 -2.24 10.72 14.46
CA ILE A 120 -1.57 11.71 13.63
C ILE A 120 -0.33 11.06 13.03
N GLY A 121 -0.19 11.15 11.70
CA GLY A 121 0.95 10.59 10.98
C GLY A 121 1.72 11.65 10.21
N VAL A 122 3.05 11.52 10.21
CA VAL A 122 3.95 12.28 9.35
C VAL A 122 4.80 11.29 8.56
N TYR A 123 4.75 11.38 7.23
CA TYR A 123 5.56 10.55 6.36
C TYR A 123 6.62 11.38 5.66
N GLN A 124 7.86 10.94 5.74
CA GLN A 124 8.99 11.54 5.04
C GLN A 124 9.57 10.54 4.04
N PRO A 125 9.43 10.76 2.74
CA PRO A 125 9.84 9.81 1.71
C PRO A 125 11.36 9.67 1.57
N ASN A 126 12.15 10.69 1.89
CA ASN A 126 13.62 10.66 1.83
C ASN A 126 14.15 10.12 0.49
N ALA A 127 14.97 9.05 0.49
CA ALA A 127 15.49 8.44 -0.73
C ALA A 127 14.37 8.02 -1.69
N TYR A 128 13.25 7.50 -1.16
CA TYR A 128 12.15 6.98 -1.96
C TYR A 128 11.51 8.03 -2.88
N GLU A 129 11.58 9.31 -2.56
CA GLU A 129 11.11 10.41 -3.42
C GLU A 129 11.72 10.34 -4.83
N LYS A 130 12.96 9.86 -4.93
CA LYS A 130 13.70 9.75 -6.20
C LYS A 130 13.44 8.46 -6.98
N ILE A 131 12.53 7.59 -6.53
CA ILE A 131 12.30 6.29 -7.19
C ILE A 131 11.86 6.45 -8.65
N HIS A 132 11.25 7.58 -9.00
CA HIS A 132 10.88 7.93 -10.36
C HIS A 132 12.08 8.01 -11.32
N THR A 133 13.31 8.17 -10.82
CA THR A 133 14.52 8.21 -11.65
C THR A 133 15.03 6.83 -12.06
N LEU A 134 14.57 5.77 -11.38
CA LEU A 134 15.00 4.40 -11.58
C LEU A 134 14.02 3.64 -12.47
N PRO A 135 14.46 3.01 -13.58
CA PRO A 135 13.63 2.08 -14.32
C PRO A 135 13.54 0.74 -13.57
N LEU A 136 12.43 0.02 -13.74
CA LEU A 136 12.27 -1.35 -13.20
C LEU A 136 13.35 -2.29 -13.75
N SER A 137 13.71 -2.12 -15.03
CA SER A 137 14.77 -2.89 -15.71
C SER A 137 16.16 -2.70 -15.11
N LYS A 138 16.35 -1.78 -14.15
CA LYS A 138 17.60 -1.69 -13.39
C LYS A 138 17.89 -2.96 -12.60
N THR A 139 16.85 -3.63 -12.08
CA THR A 139 16.99 -4.80 -11.22
C THR A 139 16.15 -6.00 -11.67
N ILE A 140 15.24 -5.82 -12.63
CA ILE A 140 14.36 -6.86 -13.16
C ILE A 140 14.81 -7.20 -14.58
N SER A 141 15.19 -8.44 -14.81
CA SER A 141 15.65 -8.92 -16.11
C SER A 141 14.49 -9.10 -17.11
N PRO A 142 14.77 -9.13 -18.44
CA PRO A 142 13.73 -9.38 -19.45
C PRO A 142 12.98 -10.71 -19.27
N LYS A 143 13.63 -11.73 -18.70
CA LYS A 143 13.02 -13.02 -18.39
C LYS A 143 12.02 -12.87 -17.24
N GLU A 144 12.43 -12.21 -16.15
CA GLU A 144 11.56 -11.98 -14.98
C GLU A 144 10.31 -11.19 -15.34
N PHE A 145 10.42 -10.16 -16.21
CA PHE A 145 9.24 -9.43 -16.70
C PHE A 145 8.18 -10.35 -17.35
N LYS A 146 8.62 -11.40 -18.06
CA LYS A 146 7.72 -12.39 -18.70
C LYS A 146 7.09 -13.34 -17.69
N ASP A 147 7.73 -13.55 -16.54
CA ASP A 147 7.27 -14.46 -15.49
C ASP A 147 6.35 -13.76 -14.46
N ILE A 148 6.26 -12.41 -14.49
CA ILE A 148 5.35 -11.65 -13.63
C ILE A 148 3.89 -11.84 -14.08
N GLY A 149 3.06 -12.39 -13.20
CA GLY A 149 1.61 -12.57 -13.42
C GLY A 149 0.78 -11.44 -12.84
N VAL A 150 1.21 -10.88 -11.69
CA VAL A 150 0.55 -9.76 -11.04
C VAL A 150 1.59 -8.72 -10.63
N ALA A 151 1.35 -7.47 -10.96
CA ALA A 151 2.17 -6.34 -10.52
C ALA A 151 1.29 -5.34 -9.76
N ILE A 152 1.70 -4.96 -8.54
CA ILE A 152 1.07 -3.90 -7.78
C ILE A 152 2.01 -2.69 -7.69
N PHE A 153 1.44 -1.52 -7.92
CA PHE A 153 2.12 -0.23 -7.81
C PHE A 153 1.46 0.55 -6.68
N SER A 154 2.15 0.60 -5.53
CA SER A 154 1.59 1.08 -4.27
C SER A 154 2.34 2.29 -3.72
N ALA A 155 1.57 3.27 -3.25
CA ALA A 155 1.97 4.48 -2.54
C ALA A 155 3.31 5.10 -2.99
N GLY A 156 3.29 5.74 -4.14
CA GLY A 156 4.43 6.50 -4.68
C GLY A 156 3.98 7.85 -5.25
N THR A 157 4.92 8.66 -5.69
CA THR A 157 4.57 9.87 -6.45
C THR A 157 3.88 9.48 -7.75
N GLY A 158 2.88 10.24 -8.18
CA GLY A 158 2.11 9.91 -9.38
C GLY A 158 2.98 9.66 -10.60
N MET A 159 4.02 10.49 -10.80
CA MET A 159 4.97 10.33 -11.91
C MET A 159 5.79 9.04 -11.81
N SER A 160 6.15 8.59 -10.61
CA SER A 160 6.89 7.32 -10.44
C SER A 160 6.01 6.12 -10.80
N ILE A 161 4.79 6.11 -10.30
CA ILE A 161 3.81 5.05 -10.57
C ILE A 161 3.51 4.98 -12.08
N LEU A 162 3.17 6.10 -12.71
CA LEU A 162 2.89 6.17 -14.14
C LEU A 162 4.06 5.63 -14.98
N ARG A 163 5.28 6.06 -14.69
CA ARG A 163 6.48 5.60 -15.38
C ARG A 163 6.68 4.09 -15.26
N HIS A 164 6.60 3.57 -14.04
CA HIS A 164 6.80 2.14 -13.79
C HIS A 164 5.68 1.28 -14.41
N MET A 165 4.43 1.74 -14.38
CA MET A 165 3.33 1.04 -15.04
C MET A 165 3.48 1.05 -16.57
N LYS A 166 3.92 2.16 -17.18
CA LYS A 166 4.27 2.23 -18.61
C LYS A 166 5.36 1.21 -18.96
N GLU A 167 6.45 1.17 -18.19
CA GLU A 167 7.54 0.21 -18.39
C GLU A 167 7.05 -1.23 -18.22
N MET A 168 6.24 -1.51 -17.21
CA MET A 168 5.65 -2.85 -16.99
C MET A 168 4.82 -3.29 -18.18
N ARG A 169 3.91 -2.44 -18.68
CA ARG A 169 3.10 -2.75 -19.87
C ARG A 169 3.95 -2.97 -21.12
N GLN A 170 4.98 -2.16 -21.31
CA GLN A 170 5.90 -2.29 -22.45
C GLN A 170 6.69 -3.62 -22.42
N LYS A 171 7.16 -4.05 -21.24
CA LYS A 171 8.02 -5.22 -21.09
C LYS A 171 7.25 -6.54 -20.97
N SER A 172 6.06 -6.55 -20.37
CA SER A 172 5.28 -7.76 -20.07
C SER A 172 4.03 -7.94 -20.94
N GLY A 173 3.60 -6.88 -21.65
CA GLY A 173 2.39 -6.90 -22.46
C GLY A 173 1.11 -6.89 -21.61
N LYS A 174 0.01 -7.36 -22.21
CA LYS A 174 -1.34 -7.34 -21.60
C LYS A 174 -1.65 -8.52 -20.67
N ASP A 175 -0.82 -9.56 -20.66
CA ASP A 175 -1.07 -10.79 -19.88
C ASP A 175 -0.75 -10.67 -18.39
N VAL A 176 -0.22 -9.53 -17.94
CA VAL A 176 0.04 -9.22 -16.55
C VAL A 176 -1.16 -8.46 -15.96
N THR A 177 -1.63 -8.89 -14.80
CA THR A 177 -2.62 -8.11 -14.04
C THR A 177 -1.89 -6.97 -13.33
N VAL A 178 -2.24 -5.73 -13.66
CA VAL A 178 -1.68 -4.51 -13.07
C VAL A 178 -2.67 -3.92 -12.06
N ILE A 179 -2.25 -3.84 -10.81
CA ILE A 179 -3.02 -3.25 -9.71
C ILE A 179 -2.45 -1.87 -9.40
N PHE A 180 -3.29 -0.86 -9.43
CA PHE A 180 -2.97 0.50 -9.02
C PHE A 180 -3.53 0.78 -7.63
N ASP A 181 -2.64 1.15 -6.72
CA ASP A 181 -2.89 1.41 -5.31
C ASP A 181 -2.18 2.71 -4.92
N PRO A 182 -2.79 3.88 -5.13
CA PRO A 182 -2.12 5.14 -4.79
C PRO A 182 -1.92 5.35 -3.29
N GLY A 183 -2.70 4.64 -2.45
CA GLY A 183 -2.70 4.80 -1.00
C GLY A 183 -3.14 6.20 -0.57
N GLN A 184 -2.81 6.57 0.65
CA GLN A 184 -3.23 7.83 1.30
C GLN A 184 -2.67 9.10 0.62
N VAL A 185 -1.76 8.97 -0.34
CA VAL A 185 -1.11 10.11 -1.00
C VAL A 185 -1.78 10.52 -2.32
N ILE A 186 -2.91 9.91 -2.68
CA ILE A 186 -3.62 10.19 -3.93
C ILE A 186 -3.92 11.68 -4.10
N SER A 187 -4.44 12.35 -3.06
CA SER A 187 -4.76 13.78 -3.10
C SER A 187 -3.54 14.71 -3.13
N ILE A 188 -2.34 14.18 -2.82
CA ILE A 188 -1.11 14.97 -2.76
C ILE A 188 -0.38 14.92 -4.11
N PHE A 189 -0.35 13.75 -4.75
CA PHE A 189 0.53 13.51 -5.90
C PHE A 189 -0.20 13.36 -7.24
N TYR A 190 -1.54 13.43 -7.27
CA TYR A 190 -2.29 13.25 -8.51
C TYR A 190 -3.21 14.42 -8.79
N ASP A 191 -3.07 14.98 -9.98
CA ASP A 191 -4.12 15.77 -10.63
C ASP A 191 -4.98 14.85 -11.52
N LYS A 192 -6.02 15.42 -12.12
CA LYS A 192 -6.96 14.67 -12.96
C LYS A 192 -6.27 14.00 -14.15
N GLN A 193 -5.40 14.70 -14.85
CA GLN A 193 -4.74 14.20 -16.06
C GLN A 193 -3.83 13.02 -15.72
N LEU A 194 -2.97 13.17 -14.70
CA LEU A 194 -2.05 12.14 -14.26
C LEU A 194 -2.79 10.89 -13.76
N LEU A 195 -3.89 11.11 -13.05
CA LEU A 195 -4.72 10.02 -12.54
C LEU A 195 -5.41 9.26 -13.67
N GLU A 196 -5.97 9.94 -14.67
CA GLU A 196 -6.58 9.30 -15.84
C GLU A 196 -5.55 8.52 -16.67
N GLU A 197 -4.34 9.07 -16.90
CA GLU A 197 -3.28 8.35 -17.59
C GLU A 197 -2.87 7.08 -16.83
N THR A 198 -2.77 7.16 -15.49
CA THR A 198 -2.37 6.03 -14.67
C THR A 198 -3.44 4.94 -14.64
N LEU A 199 -4.72 5.33 -14.49
CA LEU A 199 -5.86 4.42 -14.55
C LEU A 199 -5.95 3.69 -15.89
N GLY A 200 -5.63 4.35 -17.01
CA GLY A 200 -5.59 3.74 -18.34
C GLY A 200 -4.57 2.60 -18.48
N LEU A 201 -3.66 2.43 -17.53
CA LEU A 201 -2.69 1.34 -17.48
C LEU A 201 -3.07 0.25 -16.45
N ALA A 202 -4.07 0.48 -15.61
CA ALA A 202 -4.48 -0.42 -14.55
C ALA A 202 -5.57 -1.40 -15.02
N ASP A 203 -5.51 -2.65 -14.57
CA ASP A 203 -6.64 -3.59 -14.65
C ASP A 203 -7.54 -3.46 -13.42
N ILE A 204 -6.93 -3.20 -12.26
CA ILE A 204 -7.62 -3.11 -10.97
C ILE A 204 -7.13 -1.84 -10.27
N PHE A 205 -8.08 -1.04 -9.78
CA PHE A 205 -7.82 -0.01 -8.79
C PHE A 205 -8.22 -0.53 -7.41
N ILE A 206 -7.40 -0.28 -6.37
CA ILE A 206 -7.74 -0.63 -4.99
C ILE A 206 -7.51 0.58 -4.08
N GLY A 207 -8.46 0.85 -3.20
CA GLY A 207 -8.38 1.92 -2.21
C GLY A 207 -9.39 1.73 -1.08
N ASN A 208 -9.23 2.48 0.00
CA ASN A 208 -10.23 2.55 1.08
C ASN A 208 -11.31 3.61 0.76
N GLU A 209 -12.34 3.73 1.63
CA GLU A 209 -13.44 4.69 1.46
C GLU A 209 -12.95 6.13 1.21
N VAL A 210 -11.89 6.56 1.91
CA VAL A 210 -11.34 7.91 1.79
C VAL A 210 -10.62 8.07 0.44
N GLU A 211 -9.81 7.10 0.06
CA GLU A 211 -9.07 7.07 -1.21
C GLU A 211 -10.02 7.01 -2.41
N ILE A 212 -11.11 6.23 -2.32
CA ILE A 212 -12.18 6.20 -3.34
C ILE A 212 -12.86 7.57 -3.46
N LYS A 213 -13.19 8.21 -2.34
CA LYS A 213 -13.77 9.56 -2.37
C LYS A 213 -12.83 10.59 -2.99
N GLN A 214 -11.53 10.52 -2.67
CA GLN A 214 -10.51 11.39 -3.26
C GLN A 214 -10.36 11.13 -4.75
N LEU A 215 -10.33 9.85 -5.18
CA LEU A 215 -10.34 9.47 -6.60
C LEU A 215 -11.47 10.16 -7.36
N GLN A 216 -12.71 10.01 -6.88
CA GLN A 216 -13.89 10.60 -7.51
C GLN A 216 -13.84 12.14 -7.52
N THR A 217 -13.36 12.74 -6.43
CA THR A 217 -13.21 14.20 -6.31
C THR A 217 -12.22 14.75 -7.33
N ILE A 218 -11.06 14.13 -7.49
CA ILE A 218 -10.03 14.55 -8.45
C ILE A 218 -10.51 14.36 -9.88
N LEU A 219 -11.14 13.23 -10.17
CA LEU A 219 -11.63 12.92 -11.52
C LEU A 219 -12.85 13.75 -11.93
N GLY A 220 -13.71 14.10 -10.97
CA GLY A 220 -14.99 14.76 -11.23
C GLY A 220 -16.07 13.82 -11.78
N TYR A 221 -15.90 12.49 -11.61
CA TYR A 221 -16.87 11.46 -11.99
C TYR A 221 -16.77 10.23 -11.06
N ASP A 222 -17.77 9.36 -11.12
CA ASP A 222 -17.94 8.23 -10.22
C ASP A 222 -17.17 6.95 -10.64
N ILE A 223 -17.24 5.91 -9.82
CA ILE A 223 -16.62 4.60 -10.08
C ILE A 223 -17.14 3.99 -11.38
N LYS A 224 -18.43 4.19 -11.71
CA LYS A 224 -19.02 3.65 -12.94
C LYS A 224 -18.29 4.20 -14.17
N ALA A 225 -18.04 5.50 -14.20
CA ALA A 225 -17.29 6.11 -15.30
C ALA A 225 -15.82 5.67 -15.33
N VAL A 226 -15.19 5.37 -14.17
CA VAL A 226 -13.85 4.74 -14.11
C VAL A 226 -13.85 3.39 -14.80
N LEU A 227 -14.85 2.54 -14.55
CA LEU A 227 -14.99 1.23 -15.17
C LEU A 227 -15.26 1.33 -16.68
N GLU A 228 -16.10 2.27 -17.10
CA GLU A 228 -16.39 2.53 -18.53
C GLU A 228 -15.15 2.99 -19.31
N LYS A 229 -14.16 3.60 -18.63
CA LYS A 229 -12.88 4.02 -19.22
C LYS A 229 -11.83 2.91 -19.29
N GLY A 230 -12.16 1.69 -18.89
CA GLY A 230 -11.34 0.50 -19.15
C GLY A 230 -10.68 -0.15 -17.92
N VAL A 231 -10.83 0.40 -16.72
CA VAL A 231 -10.47 -0.32 -15.49
C VAL A 231 -11.43 -1.48 -15.32
N ARG A 232 -10.92 -2.70 -15.19
CA ARG A 232 -11.74 -3.91 -15.10
C ARG A 232 -12.52 -4.01 -13.79
N ALA A 233 -11.89 -3.60 -12.69
CA ALA A 233 -12.50 -3.61 -11.37
C ALA A 233 -11.94 -2.52 -10.46
N VAL A 234 -12.80 -1.98 -9.60
CA VAL A 234 -12.42 -1.14 -8.48
C VAL A 234 -12.72 -1.91 -7.19
N ILE A 235 -11.74 -2.05 -6.32
CA ILE A 235 -11.89 -2.70 -5.01
C ILE A 235 -11.88 -1.59 -3.96
N GLU A 236 -13.02 -1.43 -3.29
CA GLU A 236 -13.19 -0.51 -2.17
C GLU A 236 -13.11 -1.29 -0.86
N THR A 237 -12.09 -1.01 -0.02
CA THR A 237 -11.96 -1.62 1.30
C THR A 237 -12.64 -0.76 2.37
N LEU A 238 -13.45 -1.39 3.23
CA LEU A 238 -14.35 -0.74 4.19
C LEU A 238 -14.00 -1.13 5.64
N GLY A 239 -12.76 -1.51 5.92
CA GLY A 239 -12.29 -1.92 7.22
C GLY A 239 -13.10 -3.10 7.78
N GLU A 240 -13.70 -2.93 8.95
CA GLU A 240 -14.51 -3.97 9.62
C GLU A 240 -15.80 -4.33 8.87
N LYS A 241 -16.25 -3.50 7.92
CA LYS A 241 -17.40 -3.78 7.06
C LYS A 241 -17.05 -4.66 5.86
N GLY A 242 -15.75 -5.00 5.65
CA GLY A 242 -15.28 -5.83 4.55
C GLY A 242 -14.81 -5.03 3.34
N SER A 243 -15.26 -5.41 2.15
CA SER A 243 -14.92 -4.71 0.91
C SER A 243 -16.03 -4.86 -0.14
N VAL A 244 -15.99 -4.00 -1.17
CA VAL A 244 -16.87 -4.08 -2.34
C VAL A 244 -16.00 -4.16 -3.59
N ILE A 245 -16.34 -5.08 -4.48
CA ILE A 245 -15.78 -5.16 -5.81
C ILE A 245 -16.79 -4.52 -6.74
N HIS A 246 -16.40 -3.44 -7.40
CA HIS A 246 -17.18 -2.80 -8.45
C HIS A 246 -16.65 -3.30 -9.79
N GLU A 247 -17.49 -3.93 -10.59
CA GLU A 247 -17.24 -4.32 -11.97
C GLU A 247 -18.34 -3.74 -12.88
N GLN A 248 -18.12 -3.74 -14.18
CA GLN A 248 -19.13 -3.21 -15.09
C GLN A 248 -20.48 -3.95 -14.93
N GLY A 249 -21.51 -3.21 -14.54
CA GLY A 249 -22.86 -3.71 -14.35
C GLY A 249 -23.13 -4.49 -13.06
N ARG A 250 -22.16 -4.64 -12.15
CA ARG A 250 -22.38 -5.34 -10.89
C ARG A 250 -21.49 -4.89 -9.75
N GLU A 251 -21.99 -5.09 -8.53
CA GLU A 251 -21.23 -4.96 -7.28
C GLU A 251 -21.25 -6.28 -6.52
N ILE A 252 -20.11 -6.65 -5.93
CA ILE A 252 -19.97 -7.85 -5.12
C ILE A 252 -19.45 -7.44 -3.74
N ARG A 253 -20.26 -7.64 -2.71
CA ARG A 253 -19.86 -7.38 -1.33
C ARG A 253 -19.13 -8.59 -0.75
N ILE A 254 -17.99 -8.33 -0.14
CA ILE A 254 -17.14 -9.31 0.55
C ILE A 254 -17.19 -8.97 2.04
N PRO A 255 -17.73 -9.85 2.89
CA PRO A 255 -17.76 -9.59 4.33
C PRO A 255 -16.35 -9.59 4.91
N ALA A 256 -16.13 -8.80 5.95
CA ALA A 256 -14.89 -8.87 6.72
C ALA A 256 -14.73 -10.26 7.34
N ALA A 257 -13.50 -10.78 7.31
CA ALA A 257 -13.21 -12.00 8.06
C ALA A 257 -13.11 -11.68 9.56
N LYS A 258 -13.58 -12.61 10.39
CA LYS A 258 -13.55 -12.44 11.85
C LYS A 258 -12.11 -12.50 12.37
N ALA A 259 -11.62 -11.42 12.94
CA ALA A 259 -10.34 -11.41 13.66
C ALA A 259 -10.49 -12.09 15.03
N LYS A 260 -9.49 -12.85 15.46
CA LYS A 260 -9.45 -13.45 16.80
C LYS A 260 -9.32 -12.38 17.90
N LYS A 261 -8.56 -11.35 17.65
CA LYS A 261 -8.40 -10.13 18.44
C LYS A 261 -8.01 -8.99 17.52
N VAL A 262 -8.24 -7.77 17.95
CA VAL A 262 -7.75 -6.57 17.27
C VAL A 262 -6.78 -5.88 18.23
N VAL A 263 -5.52 -5.75 17.82
CA VAL A 263 -4.46 -5.07 18.54
C VAL A 263 -4.14 -3.75 17.85
N GLU A 264 -3.94 -3.80 16.51
CA GLU A 264 -3.64 -2.64 15.71
C GLU A 264 -4.11 -2.87 14.26
N ALA A 265 -4.63 -1.82 13.60
CA ALA A 265 -5.12 -1.91 12.23
C ALA A 265 -4.07 -1.48 11.18
N THR A 266 -2.92 -0.95 11.60
CA THR A 266 -1.84 -0.53 10.68
C THR A 266 -1.36 -1.71 9.85
N GLY A 267 -1.28 -1.52 8.53
CA GLY A 267 -0.86 -2.57 7.61
C GLY A 267 -1.93 -3.62 7.26
N ALA A 268 -3.15 -3.55 7.83
CA ALA A 268 -4.23 -4.48 7.48
C ALA A 268 -4.61 -4.41 5.99
N GLY A 269 -4.61 -3.20 5.42
CA GLY A 269 -4.81 -2.97 4.00
C GLY A 269 -3.72 -3.63 3.14
N ASP A 270 -2.47 -3.57 3.58
CA ASP A 270 -1.33 -4.20 2.89
C ASP A 270 -1.41 -5.73 2.97
N ALA A 271 -1.80 -6.26 4.12
CA ALA A 271 -2.05 -7.69 4.32
C ALA A 271 -3.21 -8.19 3.44
N TYR A 272 -4.28 -7.39 3.29
CA TYR A 272 -5.37 -7.66 2.35
C TYR A 272 -4.84 -7.76 0.91
N ARG A 273 -4.03 -6.80 0.47
CA ARG A 273 -3.41 -6.78 -0.87
C ARG A 273 -2.51 -7.99 -1.10
N ALA A 274 -1.74 -8.40 -0.10
CA ALA A 274 -0.92 -9.61 -0.16
C ALA A 274 -1.77 -10.88 -0.38
N GLY A 275 -2.86 -11.04 0.37
CA GLY A 275 -3.80 -12.15 0.22
C GLY A 275 -4.50 -12.15 -1.14
N LEU A 276 -4.98 -10.99 -1.60
CA LEU A 276 -5.57 -10.77 -2.91
C LEU A 276 -4.63 -11.23 -4.03
N ILE A 277 -3.41 -10.70 -4.04
CA ILE A 277 -2.39 -11.00 -5.07
C ILE A 277 -2.04 -12.49 -5.05
N ALA A 278 -1.88 -13.08 -3.87
CA ALA A 278 -1.55 -14.49 -3.74
C ALA A 278 -2.58 -15.39 -4.43
N LYS A 279 -3.88 -15.07 -4.34
CA LYS A 279 -4.95 -15.85 -4.97
C LYS A 279 -5.13 -15.54 -6.45
N LEU A 280 -4.86 -14.32 -6.89
CA LEU A 280 -4.80 -14.02 -8.33
C LEU A 280 -3.68 -14.81 -9.01
N LEU A 281 -2.50 -14.95 -8.38
CA LEU A 281 -1.42 -15.82 -8.88
C LEU A 281 -1.79 -17.31 -8.89
N ASP A 282 -2.69 -17.76 -8.01
CA ASP A 282 -3.24 -19.11 -8.01
C ASP A 282 -4.33 -19.32 -9.09
N GLY A 283 -4.59 -18.31 -9.93
CA GLY A 283 -5.62 -18.34 -10.97
C GLY A 283 -7.06 -18.30 -10.44
N LYS A 284 -7.25 -17.83 -9.19
CA LYS A 284 -8.58 -17.65 -8.61
C LYS A 284 -9.24 -16.40 -9.15
N ASP A 285 -10.58 -16.39 -9.19
CA ASP A 285 -11.36 -15.21 -9.53
C ASP A 285 -11.20 -14.09 -8.49
N LEU A 286 -11.63 -12.90 -8.86
CA LEU A 286 -11.45 -11.71 -8.02
C LEU A 286 -12.21 -11.79 -6.70
N LYS A 287 -13.40 -12.42 -6.69
CA LYS A 287 -14.19 -12.63 -5.46
C LYS A 287 -13.43 -13.51 -4.46
N ALA A 288 -12.98 -14.68 -4.88
CA ALA A 288 -12.22 -15.60 -4.04
C ALA A 288 -10.90 -14.97 -3.57
N ALA A 289 -10.26 -14.15 -4.41
CA ALA A 289 -9.05 -13.43 -4.07
C ALA A 289 -9.30 -12.36 -2.99
N CYS A 290 -10.37 -11.59 -3.08
CA CYS A 290 -10.77 -10.61 -2.06
C CYS A 290 -11.19 -11.28 -0.73
N GLU A 291 -11.94 -12.40 -0.79
CA GLU A 291 -12.30 -13.18 0.41
C GLU A 291 -11.05 -13.69 1.15
N PHE A 292 -10.02 -14.09 0.41
CA PHE A 292 -8.76 -14.52 1.02
C PHE A 292 -7.96 -13.31 1.55
N GLY A 293 -7.97 -12.19 0.83
CA GLY A 293 -7.41 -10.93 1.30
C GLY A 293 -7.98 -10.51 2.66
N ALA A 294 -9.31 -10.58 2.80
CA ALA A 294 -9.98 -10.30 4.08
C ALA A 294 -9.51 -11.22 5.22
N LYS A 295 -9.24 -12.51 4.95
CA LYS A 295 -8.70 -13.43 5.95
C LYS A 295 -7.28 -13.07 6.38
N VAL A 296 -6.42 -12.68 5.44
CA VAL A 296 -5.04 -12.27 5.76
C VAL A 296 -5.04 -10.96 6.55
N ALA A 297 -5.89 -9.98 6.18
CA ALA A 297 -6.07 -8.76 6.95
C ALA A 297 -6.55 -9.04 8.39
N ALA A 298 -7.52 -9.94 8.56
CA ALA A 298 -8.02 -10.33 9.89
C ALA A 298 -6.96 -11.03 10.76
N LEU A 299 -5.97 -11.69 10.16
CA LEU A 299 -4.81 -12.23 10.87
C LEU A 299 -3.84 -11.12 11.30
N SER A 300 -3.55 -10.16 10.40
CA SER A 300 -2.57 -9.11 10.66
C SER A 300 -2.95 -8.19 11.81
N VAL A 301 -4.23 -7.82 11.95
CA VAL A 301 -4.71 -6.91 13.01
C VAL A 301 -4.54 -7.47 14.44
N ALA A 302 -4.20 -8.74 14.58
CA ALA A 302 -3.91 -9.35 15.87
C ALA A 302 -2.50 -9.05 16.41
N TYR A 303 -1.67 -8.35 15.64
CA TYR A 303 -0.27 -8.04 15.93
C TYR A 303 -0.05 -6.54 15.89
N ARG A 304 0.98 -6.07 16.58
CA ARG A 304 1.44 -4.69 16.52
C ARG A 304 2.58 -4.56 15.52
N GLY A 305 2.46 -3.61 14.59
CA GLY A 305 3.39 -3.42 13.48
C GLY A 305 3.07 -4.30 12.27
N ALA A 306 3.17 -3.71 11.08
CA ALA A 306 2.69 -4.29 9.82
C ALA A 306 3.45 -5.53 9.33
N GLN A 307 4.66 -5.80 9.84
CA GLN A 307 5.52 -6.92 9.42
C GLN A 307 5.87 -7.85 10.59
N THR A 308 4.95 -8.08 11.52
CA THR A 308 5.15 -8.90 12.71
C THR A 308 4.24 -10.13 12.77
N TYR A 309 3.17 -10.15 11.97
CA TYR A 309 2.23 -11.27 11.96
C TYR A 309 2.80 -12.53 11.31
N GLN A 310 2.17 -13.67 11.60
CA GLN A 310 2.49 -14.99 11.06
C GLN A 310 1.27 -15.58 10.34
N ILE A 311 1.49 -16.46 9.37
CA ILE A 311 0.45 -17.17 8.61
C ILE A 311 0.66 -18.68 8.72
#